data_9b3ebe9606c225131dc8b15c602ba2f6
#
_entry.id   9b3ebe9606c225131dc8b15c602ba2f6
#
_cell.length_a   1.000
_cell.length_b   1.000
_cell.length_c   1.000
_cell.angle_alpha   90.00
_cell.angle_beta   90.00
_cell.angle_gamma   90.00
#
_symmetry.space_group_name_H-M   'P 1'
#
loop_
_entity.id
_entity.type
_entity.pdbx_description
1 polymer ?
#
loop_
_entity_poly.entity_id
_entity_poly.type
_entity_poly.pdbx_seq_one_letter_code
_entity_poly.pdbx_strand_id
1 'polypeptide(L)'
;MLYGTLFMMCGAYTLALAGHVRADFVYIYMKPRAQAALDLSLYLLFFVPGILGLIYAGWDYAALSWRIGEHSTVTAEGPPVYHFKTVIPVAGALVILQGVAEILRCIVCLRTGAWPSRLEDVEEIDVIETQLGQSEYVDEESRRAAVEGAHAIDEAARHRSVMEEGVIQERAINEDERKDP
;
A
#
# COMPACT_ATOMS: atom_id res chain seq x y z
N MET A 1 -25.81 -8.40 2.36
CA MET A 1 -25.23 -7.87 1.10
C MET A 1 -24.38 -6.63 1.35
N LEU A 2 -24.87 -5.56 2.02
CA LEU A 2 -24.10 -4.34 2.29
C LEU A 2 -22.75 -4.58 2.98
N TYR A 3 -22.72 -5.41 4.01
CA TYR A 3 -21.48 -5.77 4.71
C TYR A 3 -20.44 -6.44 3.78
N GLY A 4 -20.90 -7.39 2.94
CA GLY A 4 -20.00 -8.04 1.98
C GLY A 4 -19.48 -7.09 0.90
N THR A 5 -20.32 -6.15 0.44
CA THR A 5 -19.91 -5.09 -0.49
C THR A 5 -18.84 -4.20 0.15
N LEU A 6 -19.08 -3.73 1.38
CA LEU A 6 -18.13 -2.92 2.14
C LEU A 6 -16.79 -3.65 2.29
N PHE A 7 -16.82 -4.91 2.70
CA PHE A 7 -15.61 -5.73 2.88
C PHE A 7 -14.80 -5.87 1.59
N MET A 8 -15.48 -6.14 0.47
CA MET A 8 -14.82 -6.25 -0.85
C MET A 8 -14.20 -4.92 -1.31
N MET A 9 -14.90 -3.80 -1.11
CA MET A 9 -14.43 -2.48 -1.52
C MET A 9 -13.27 -1.97 -0.66
N CYS A 10 -13.20 -2.36 0.61
CA CYS A 10 -12.09 -2.01 1.49
C CYS A 10 -10.76 -2.67 1.09
N GLY A 11 -10.75 -3.71 0.27
CA GLY A 11 -9.53 -4.40 -0.12
C GLY A 11 -8.50 -3.50 -0.82
N ALA A 12 -8.93 -2.63 -1.72
CA ALA A 12 -8.06 -1.66 -2.39
C ALA A 12 -7.50 -0.62 -1.40
N TYR A 13 -8.33 -0.15 -0.48
CA TYR A 13 -7.93 0.79 0.58
C TYR A 13 -6.90 0.17 1.53
N THR A 14 -7.14 -1.06 1.98
CA THR A 14 -6.19 -1.81 2.83
C THR A 14 -4.84 -2.01 2.14
N LEU A 15 -4.85 -2.23 0.81
CA LEU A 15 -3.61 -2.33 0.04
C LEU A 15 -2.89 -0.97 -0.04
N ALA A 16 -3.63 0.13 -0.19
CA ALA A 16 -3.07 1.49 -0.22
C ALA A 16 -2.35 1.86 1.07
N LEU A 17 -2.93 1.48 2.22
CA LEU A 17 -2.37 1.71 3.55
C LEU A 17 -1.30 0.68 3.95
N ALA A 18 -0.90 -0.23 3.06
CA ALA A 18 -0.01 -1.36 3.38
C ALA A 18 -0.45 -2.17 4.62
N GLY A 19 -1.75 -2.15 4.93
CA GLY A 19 -2.35 -2.82 6.08
C GLY A 19 -2.28 -4.35 6.06
N HIS A 20 -1.52 -4.92 5.11
CA HIS A 20 -1.23 -6.35 5.10
C HIS A 20 -0.06 -6.66 6.03
N VAL A 21 -0.25 -7.70 6.85
CA VAL A 21 0.83 -8.22 7.72
C VAL A 21 2.01 -8.61 6.84
N ARG A 22 3.09 -7.84 6.93
CA ARG A 22 4.38 -8.15 6.29
C ARG A 22 5.24 -8.90 7.29
N ALA A 23 6.11 -9.77 6.77
CA ALA A 23 7.14 -10.41 7.59
C ALA A 23 8.28 -9.41 7.90
N ASP A 24 7.98 -8.36 8.64
CA ASP A 24 8.86 -7.21 8.88
C ASP A 24 10.20 -7.62 9.50
N PHE A 25 10.23 -8.72 10.26
CA PHE A 25 11.46 -9.25 10.84
C PHE A 25 12.51 -9.65 9.78
N VAL A 26 12.10 -10.03 8.57
CA VAL A 26 13.02 -10.31 7.44
C VAL A 26 13.42 -9.02 6.74
N TYR A 27 12.46 -8.09 6.60
CA TYR A 27 12.67 -6.83 5.90
C TYR A 27 13.67 -5.91 6.60
N ILE A 28 13.72 -5.89 7.94
CA ILE A 28 14.62 -5.06 8.74
C ILE A 28 16.10 -5.31 8.37
N TYR A 29 16.45 -6.54 7.98
CA TYR A 29 17.82 -6.90 7.62
C TYR A 29 18.16 -6.65 6.14
N MET A 30 17.19 -6.28 5.30
CA MET A 30 17.39 -6.10 3.87
C MET A 30 17.57 -4.63 3.49
N LYS A 31 18.46 -4.38 2.52
CA LYS A 31 18.60 -3.03 1.94
C LYS A 31 17.32 -2.64 1.19
N PRO A 32 16.94 -1.32 1.14
CA PRO A 32 15.70 -0.87 0.50
C PRO A 32 15.53 -1.36 -0.93
N ARG A 33 16.60 -1.39 -1.71
CA ARG A 33 16.59 -1.91 -3.10
C ARG A 33 16.28 -3.41 -3.17
N ALA A 34 16.79 -4.21 -2.22
CA ALA A 34 16.51 -5.64 -2.18
C ALA A 34 15.06 -5.92 -1.76
N GLN A 35 14.52 -5.13 -0.83
CA GLN A 35 13.11 -5.15 -0.47
C GLN A 35 12.23 -4.84 -1.68
N ALA A 36 12.51 -3.74 -2.38
CA ALA A 36 11.76 -3.32 -3.55
C ALA A 36 11.83 -4.33 -4.72
N ALA A 37 12.97 -4.98 -4.92
CA ALA A 37 13.10 -6.02 -5.93
C ALA A 37 12.28 -7.28 -5.59
N LEU A 38 12.27 -7.67 -4.33
CA LEU A 38 11.47 -8.79 -3.84
C LEU A 38 9.98 -8.49 -3.96
N ASP A 39 9.54 -7.32 -3.48
CA ASP A 39 8.15 -6.89 -3.57
C ASP A 39 7.70 -6.81 -5.03
N LEU A 40 8.49 -6.20 -5.92
CA LEU A 40 8.17 -6.10 -7.33
C LEU A 40 8.00 -7.49 -7.97
N SER A 41 8.87 -8.44 -7.66
CA SER A 41 8.77 -9.80 -8.19
C SER A 41 7.52 -10.53 -7.69
N LEU A 42 7.16 -10.37 -6.42
CA LEU A 42 5.93 -10.94 -5.84
C LEU A 42 4.67 -10.30 -6.44
N TYR A 43 4.66 -8.98 -6.61
CA TYR A 43 3.55 -8.29 -7.27
C TYR A 43 3.35 -8.78 -8.70
N LEU A 44 4.44 -8.89 -9.48
CA LEU A 44 4.34 -9.26 -10.89
C LEU A 44 4.01 -10.75 -11.08
N LEU A 45 4.56 -11.64 -10.25
CA LEU A 45 4.46 -13.09 -10.43
C LEU A 45 3.19 -13.68 -9.79
N PHE A 46 2.76 -13.15 -8.66
CA PHE A 46 1.64 -13.71 -7.89
C PHE A 46 0.43 -12.78 -7.84
N PHE A 47 0.65 -11.51 -7.52
CA PHE A 47 -0.45 -10.57 -7.32
C PHE A 47 -1.19 -10.29 -8.63
N VAL A 48 -0.49 -9.86 -9.67
CA VAL A 48 -1.11 -9.48 -10.95
C VAL A 48 -1.87 -10.65 -11.57
N PRO A 49 -1.30 -11.85 -11.77
CA PRO A 49 -2.04 -12.96 -12.36
C PRO A 49 -3.17 -13.45 -11.44
N GLY A 50 -2.99 -13.41 -10.11
CA GLY A 50 -4.03 -13.79 -9.17
C GLY A 50 -5.25 -12.88 -9.25
N ILE A 51 -5.05 -11.56 -9.25
CA ILE A 51 -6.17 -10.60 -9.35
C ILE A 51 -6.80 -10.61 -10.74
N LEU A 52 -6.01 -10.76 -11.82
CA LEU A 52 -6.57 -10.90 -13.17
C LEU A 52 -7.44 -12.17 -13.28
N GLY A 53 -6.99 -13.28 -12.70
CA GLY A 53 -7.79 -14.51 -12.62
C GLY A 53 -9.09 -14.32 -11.84
N LEU A 54 -9.04 -13.57 -10.71
CA LEU A 54 -10.21 -13.23 -9.93
C LEU A 54 -11.21 -12.36 -10.72
N ILE A 55 -10.71 -11.34 -11.44
CA ILE A 55 -11.55 -10.47 -12.29
C ILE A 55 -12.20 -11.29 -13.40
N TYR A 56 -11.44 -12.15 -14.08
CA TYR A 56 -11.94 -12.98 -15.17
C TYR A 56 -13.04 -13.93 -14.68
N ALA A 57 -12.77 -14.70 -13.63
CA ALA A 57 -13.75 -15.62 -13.05
C ALA A 57 -14.96 -14.88 -12.45
N GLY A 58 -14.73 -13.73 -11.82
CA GLY A 58 -15.78 -12.87 -11.26
C GLY A 58 -16.68 -12.29 -12.33
N TRP A 59 -16.13 -11.96 -13.51
CA TRP A 59 -16.90 -11.47 -14.66
C TRP A 59 -17.88 -12.51 -15.16
N ASP A 60 -17.42 -13.73 -15.42
CA ASP A 60 -18.29 -14.82 -15.90
C ASP A 60 -19.37 -15.16 -14.87
N TYR A 61 -19.01 -15.17 -13.60
CA TYR A 61 -19.93 -15.40 -12.49
C TYR A 61 -21.03 -14.33 -12.39
N ALA A 62 -20.66 -13.05 -12.51
CA ALA A 62 -21.58 -11.95 -12.53
C ALA A 62 -22.47 -11.98 -13.79
N ALA A 63 -21.89 -12.18 -14.98
CA ALA A 63 -22.59 -12.25 -16.24
C ALA A 63 -23.66 -13.36 -16.27
N LEU A 64 -23.34 -14.54 -15.74
CA LEU A 64 -24.30 -15.62 -15.61
C LEU A 64 -25.48 -15.21 -14.70
N SER A 65 -25.19 -14.60 -13.54
CA SER A 65 -26.22 -14.16 -12.60
C SER A 65 -27.16 -13.10 -13.21
N TRP A 66 -26.61 -12.18 -14.03
CA TRP A 66 -27.42 -11.21 -14.78
C TRP A 66 -28.33 -11.87 -15.83
N ARG A 67 -27.84 -12.90 -16.54
CA ARG A 67 -28.62 -13.60 -17.56
C ARG A 67 -29.85 -14.33 -16.99
N ILE A 68 -29.70 -14.89 -15.79
CA ILE A 68 -30.80 -15.65 -15.14
C ILE A 68 -31.65 -14.78 -14.22
N GLY A 69 -31.30 -13.50 -14.02
CA GLY A 69 -32.00 -12.61 -13.09
C GLY A 69 -32.00 -13.17 -11.67
N GLU A 70 -30.85 -13.62 -11.17
CA GLU A 70 -30.74 -14.38 -9.93
C GLU A 70 -31.20 -13.60 -8.71
N HIS A 71 -32.12 -14.19 -7.94
CA HIS A 71 -32.61 -13.67 -6.67
C HIS A 71 -32.15 -14.57 -5.52
N SER A 72 -32.11 -14.03 -4.31
CA SER A 72 -31.78 -14.79 -3.12
C SER A 72 -32.80 -15.89 -2.87
N THR A 73 -32.35 -17.12 -2.65
CA THR A 73 -33.19 -18.30 -2.34
C THR A 73 -33.61 -18.37 -0.87
N VAL A 74 -33.15 -17.44 -0.02
CA VAL A 74 -33.41 -17.45 1.43
C VAL A 74 -34.85 -17.06 1.74
N THR A 75 -35.50 -16.26 0.87
CA THR A 75 -36.87 -15.80 1.03
C THR A 75 -37.63 -15.95 -0.29
N ALA A 76 -38.96 -16.11 -0.23
CA ALA A 76 -39.83 -16.33 -1.40
C ALA A 76 -39.75 -15.18 -2.42
N GLU A 77 -39.52 -13.97 -1.95
CA GLU A 77 -39.27 -12.76 -2.78
C GLU A 77 -37.90 -12.16 -2.43
N GLY A 78 -36.84 -12.98 -2.54
CA GLY A 78 -35.49 -12.57 -2.16
C GLY A 78 -34.96 -11.39 -2.98
N PRO A 79 -34.13 -10.52 -2.41
CA PRO A 79 -33.54 -9.41 -3.13
C PRO A 79 -32.62 -9.91 -4.27
N PRO A 80 -32.45 -9.10 -5.36
CA PRO A 80 -31.61 -9.46 -6.49
C PRO A 80 -30.13 -9.59 -6.07
N VAL A 81 -29.51 -10.73 -6.37
CA VAL A 81 -28.14 -11.07 -6.00
C VAL A 81 -27.12 -10.66 -7.07
N TYR A 82 -27.58 -10.51 -8.31
CA TYR A 82 -26.69 -10.21 -9.45
C TYR A 82 -25.94 -8.89 -9.29
N HIS A 83 -26.52 -7.88 -8.63
CA HIS A 83 -25.82 -6.62 -8.32
C HIS A 83 -24.65 -6.87 -7.37
N PHE A 84 -24.85 -7.69 -6.34
CA PHE A 84 -23.80 -8.02 -5.37
C PHE A 84 -22.66 -8.80 -6.03
N LYS A 85 -22.95 -9.71 -6.95
CA LYS A 85 -21.95 -10.45 -7.69
C LYS A 85 -21.11 -9.57 -8.61
N THR A 86 -21.66 -8.47 -9.12
CA THR A 86 -20.93 -7.48 -9.92
C THR A 86 -19.87 -6.73 -9.09
N VAL A 87 -20.01 -6.68 -7.77
CA VAL A 87 -19.00 -6.06 -6.89
C VAL A 87 -17.68 -6.80 -6.96
N ILE A 88 -17.67 -8.12 -7.22
CA ILE A 88 -16.45 -8.94 -7.27
C ILE A 88 -15.48 -8.44 -8.36
N PRO A 89 -15.84 -8.37 -9.65
CA PRO A 89 -14.92 -7.87 -10.67
C PRO A 89 -14.61 -6.38 -10.51
N VAL A 90 -15.55 -5.57 -9.97
CA VAL A 90 -15.31 -4.14 -9.70
C VAL A 90 -14.28 -3.96 -8.60
N ALA A 91 -14.41 -4.68 -7.48
CA ALA A 91 -13.43 -4.66 -6.40
C ALA A 91 -12.07 -5.15 -6.89
N GLY A 92 -12.02 -6.22 -7.68
CA GLY A 92 -10.80 -6.70 -8.31
C GLY A 92 -10.12 -5.64 -9.19
N ALA A 93 -10.91 -4.88 -9.97
CA ALA A 93 -10.38 -3.79 -10.80
C ALA A 93 -9.80 -2.64 -9.96
N LEU A 94 -10.41 -2.30 -8.84
CA LEU A 94 -9.86 -1.30 -7.90
C LEU A 94 -8.56 -1.80 -7.24
N VAL A 95 -8.52 -3.06 -6.85
CA VAL A 95 -7.33 -3.67 -6.24
C VAL A 95 -6.17 -3.73 -7.24
N ILE A 96 -6.42 -4.05 -8.52
CA ILE A 96 -5.34 -4.05 -9.53
C ILE A 96 -4.84 -2.64 -9.82
N LEU A 97 -5.73 -1.64 -9.83
CA LEU A 97 -5.33 -0.24 -10.00
C LEU A 97 -4.37 0.20 -8.87
N GLN A 98 -4.70 -0.15 -7.63
CA GLN A 98 -3.82 0.11 -6.49
C GLN A 98 -2.52 -0.70 -6.58
N GLY A 99 -2.59 -1.95 -7.03
CA GLY A 99 -1.40 -2.78 -7.26
C GLY A 99 -0.44 -2.18 -8.28
N VAL A 100 -0.95 -1.54 -9.34
CA VAL A 100 -0.11 -0.80 -10.30
C VAL A 100 0.59 0.37 -9.61
N ALA A 101 -0.08 1.10 -8.73
CA ALA A 101 0.54 2.18 -7.95
C ALA A 101 1.69 1.64 -7.08
N GLU A 102 1.52 0.50 -6.40
CA GLU A 102 2.58 -0.12 -5.60
C GLU A 102 3.75 -0.61 -6.47
N ILE A 103 3.48 -1.17 -7.65
CA ILE A 103 4.52 -1.53 -8.62
C ILE A 103 5.35 -0.31 -9.03
N LEU A 104 4.70 0.82 -9.30
CA LEU A 104 5.40 2.07 -9.63
C LEU A 104 6.26 2.56 -8.47
N ARG A 105 5.78 2.46 -7.22
CA ARG A 105 6.57 2.79 -6.02
C ARG A 105 7.79 1.89 -5.88
N CYS A 106 7.67 0.58 -6.10
CA CYS A 106 8.81 -0.33 -6.11
C CYS A 106 9.85 0.06 -7.17
N ILE A 107 9.41 0.45 -8.38
CA ILE A 107 10.31 0.90 -9.46
C ILE A 107 11.03 2.20 -9.06
N VAL A 108 10.33 3.14 -8.45
CA VAL A 108 10.94 4.39 -7.94
C VAL A 108 11.99 4.05 -6.88
N CYS A 109 11.66 3.20 -5.90
CA CYS A 109 12.60 2.77 -4.87
C CYS A 109 13.84 2.06 -5.44
N LEU A 110 13.68 1.24 -6.49
CA LEU A 110 14.81 0.61 -7.16
C LEU A 110 15.76 1.63 -7.83
N ARG A 111 15.21 2.72 -8.37
CA ARG A 111 15.98 3.78 -9.03
C ARG A 111 16.65 4.71 -8.02
N THR A 112 15.90 5.20 -7.05
CA THR A 112 16.36 6.18 -6.06
C THR A 112 17.13 5.52 -4.89
N GLY A 113 16.79 4.29 -4.54
CA GLY A 113 17.36 3.59 -3.38
C GLY A 113 16.67 3.91 -2.06
N ALA A 114 15.65 4.78 -2.08
CA ALA A 114 14.84 5.14 -0.93
C ALA A 114 13.36 4.91 -1.23
N TRP A 115 12.56 4.55 -0.21
CA TRP A 115 11.12 4.43 -0.35
C TRP A 115 10.49 5.83 -0.42
N PRO A 116 9.60 6.09 -1.40
CA PRO A 116 8.84 7.33 -1.40
C PRO A 116 7.93 7.37 -0.16
N SER A 117 7.84 8.55 0.49
CA SER A 117 6.98 8.77 1.65
C SER A 117 5.53 8.39 1.34
N ARG A 118 4.84 7.77 2.29
CA ARG A 118 3.41 7.50 2.21
C ARG A 118 2.63 8.63 2.88
N LEU A 119 1.40 8.83 2.47
CA LEU A 119 0.48 9.75 3.15
C LEU A 119 0.28 9.38 4.63
N GLU A 120 0.37 8.10 4.93
CA GLU A 120 0.24 7.52 6.26
C GLU A 120 1.39 7.94 7.21
N ASP A 121 2.61 8.06 6.69
CA ASP A 121 3.77 8.50 7.47
C ASP A 121 3.59 9.94 8.01
N VAL A 122 2.82 10.77 7.29
CA VAL A 122 2.47 12.15 7.70
C VAL A 122 1.29 12.13 8.67
N GLU A 123 0.32 11.24 8.46
CA GLU A 123 -0.90 11.12 9.27
C GLU A 123 -0.60 10.52 10.66
N GLU A 124 0.38 9.61 10.77
CA GLU A 124 0.81 9.06 12.06
C GLU A 124 1.36 10.13 13.01
N ILE A 125 2.12 11.10 12.50
CA ILE A 125 2.65 12.21 13.30
C ILE A 125 1.52 13.08 13.81
N ASP A 126 0.55 13.42 12.95
CA ASP A 126 -0.62 14.23 13.30
C ASP A 126 -1.52 13.51 14.34
N VAL A 127 -1.68 12.17 14.20
CA VAL A 127 -2.46 11.35 15.14
C VAL A 127 -1.77 11.28 16.51
N ILE A 128 -0.45 11.09 16.54
CA ILE A 128 0.34 11.07 17.78
C ILE A 128 0.25 12.42 18.48
N GLU A 129 0.40 13.53 17.75
CA GLU A 129 0.30 14.88 18.28
C GLU A 129 -1.11 15.16 18.83
N THR A 130 -2.15 14.73 18.11
CA THR A 130 -3.55 14.86 18.55
C THR A 130 -3.86 13.99 19.79
N GLN A 131 -3.39 12.75 19.83
CA GLN A 131 -3.58 11.86 20.97
C GLN A 131 -2.82 12.31 22.20
N LEU A 132 -1.60 12.79 22.05
CA LEU A 132 -0.83 13.40 23.13
C LEU A 132 -1.48 14.70 23.62
N GLY A 133 -2.11 15.48 22.70
CA GLY A 133 -2.89 16.67 23.02
C GLY A 133 -4.14 16.39 23.87
N GLN A 134 -4.77 15.24 23.68
CA GLN A 134 -6.01 14.85 24.36
C GLN A 134 -5.78 14.04 25.64
N SER A 135 -4.56 13.53 25.88
CA SER A 135 -4.29 12.73 27.07
C SER A 135 -4.12 13.61 28.31
N GLU A 136 -5.03 13.46 29.28
CA GLU A 136 -5.06 14.16 30.56
C GLU A 136 -3.94 13.66 31.54
N TYR A 137 -3.30 12.54 31.20
CA TYR A 137 -2.31 11.87 32.05
C TYR A 137 -0.85 12.18 31.67
N VAL A 138 -0.61 12.90 30.56
CA VAL A 138 0.74 13.25 30.10
C VAL A 138 0.99 14.73 30.40
N ASP A 139 2.02 15.00 31.22
CA ASP A 139 2.39 16.36 31.55
C ASP A 139 2.95 17.08 30.31
N GLU A 140 2.82 18.44 30.28
CA GLU A 140 3.18 19.25 29.11
C GLU A 140 4.65 19.13 28.70
N GLU A 141 5.52 18.85 29.64
CA GLU A 141 6.97 18.71 29.41
C GLU A 141 7.27 17.41 28.66
N SER A 142 6.66 16.31 29.12
CA SER A 142 6.75 14.99 28.46
C SER A 142 6.12 14.99 27.08
N ARG A 143 5.03 15.75 26.90
CA ARG A 143 4.34 15.94 25.61
C ARG A 143 5.25 16.65 24.61
N ARG A 144 5.86 17.79 25.01
CA ARG A 144 6.78 18.53 24.15
C ARG A 144 8.01 17.70 23.78
N ALA A 145 8.57 16.99 24.76
CA ALA A 145 9.72 16.11 24.50
C ALA A 145 9.39 14.97 23.52
N ALA A 146 8.18 14.40 23.58
CA ALA A 146 7.75 13.33 22.69
C ALA A 146 7.53 13.85 21.24
N VAL A 147 6.88 15.02 21.08
CA VAL A 147 6.66 15.65 19.77
C VAL A 147 8.00 16.09 19.16
N GLU A 148 8.87 16.72 19.94
CA GLU A 148 10.20 17.14 19.48
C GLU A 148 11.08 15.94 19.09
N GLY A 149 10.98 14.82 19.86
CA GLY A 149 11.61 13.56 19.53
C GLY A 149 11.11 12.95 18.22
N ALA A 150 9.82 12.97 17.97
CA ALA A 150 9.22 12.48 16.73
C ALA A 150 9.67 13.31 15.51
N HIS A 151 9.66 14.63 15.62
CA HIS A 151 10.15 15.53 14.57
C HIS A 151 11.66 15.36 14.32
N ALA A 152 12.46 15.17 15.36
CA ALA A 152 13.90 14.94 15.22
C ALA A 152 14.20 13.61 14.49
N ILE A 153 13.42 12.56 14.74
CA ILE A 153 13.54 11.28 14.05
C ILE A 153 13.18 11.41 12.58
N ASP A 154 12.09 12.11 12.25
CA ASP A 154 11.66 12.33 10.87
C ASP A 154 12.70 13.19 10.10
N GLU A 155 13.22 14.24 10.72
CA GLU A 155 14.25 15.09 10.14
C GLU A 155 15.57 14.34 9.93
N ALA A 156 15.97 13.48 10.88
CA ALA A 156 17.15 12.61 10.75
C ALA A 156 16.97 11.57 9.64
N ALA A 157 15.76 11.02 9.46
CA ALA A 157 15.44 10.11 8.39
C ALA A 157 15.51 10.80 7.01
N ARG A 158 14.96 12.01 6.90
CA ARG A 158 15.06 12.84 5.67
C ARG A 158 16.50 13.23 5.35
N HIS A 159 17.28 13.64 6.34
CA HIS A 159 18.70 13.98 6.14
C HIS A 159 19.51 12.78 5.67
N ARG A 160 19.22 11.59 6.19
CA ARG A 160 19.89 10.36 5.77
C ARG A 160 19.56 10.01 4.31
N SER A 161 18.31 10.13 3.89
CA SER A 161 17.91 9.88 2.50
C SER A 161 18.58 10.85 1.53
N VAL A 162 18.67 12.13 1.86
CA VAL A 162 19.35 13.16 1.03
C VAL A 162 20.85 12.91 0.94
N MET A 163 21.50 12.52 2.05
CA MET A 163 22.91 12.17 2.04
C MET A 163 23.21 10.93 1.21
N GLU A 164 22.36 9.89 1.29
CA GLU A 164 22.49 8.69 0.46
C GLU A 164 22.26 8.99 -1.03
N GLU A 165 21.33 9.86 -1.37
CA GLU A 165 21.13 10.33 -2.75
C GLU A 165 22.36 11.08 -3.26
N GLY A 166 22.97 11.97 -2.47
CA GLY A 166 24.20 12.68 -2.82
C GLY A 166 25.36 11.74 -3.11
N VAL A 167 25.56 10.73 -2.26
CA VAL A 167 26.63 9.73 -2.43
C VAL A 167 26.40 8.85 -3.67
N ILE A 168 25.14 8.53 -3.98
CA ILE A 168 24.80 7.73 -5.18
C ILE A 168 25.06 8.54 -6.45
N GLN A 169 24.71 9.83 -6.42
CA GLN A 169 24.90 10.72 -7.58
C GLN A 169 26.39 10.97 -7.84
N GLU A 170 27.21 11.15 -6.79
CA GLU A 170 28.63 11.30 -6.91
C GLU A 170 29.34 10.03 -7.44
N ARG A 171 28.86 8.85 -7.03
CA ARG A 171 29.35 7.56 -7.59
C ARG A 171 28.98 7.39 -9.05
N ALA A 172 27.77 7.77 -9.46
CA ALA A 172 27.32 7.69 -10.84
C ALA A 172 28.14 8.62 -11.76
N ILE A 173 28.47 9.83 -11.29
CA ILE A 173 29.32 10.78 -12.02
C ILE A 173 30.76 10.23 -12.17
N ASN A 174 31.33 9.70 -11.10
CA ASN A 174 32.66 9.12 -11.11
C ASN A 174 32.78 7.81 -11.95
N GLU A 175 31.69 7.06 -12.12
CA GLU A 175 31.65 5.89 -13.03
C GLU A 175 31.54 6.30 -14.49
N ASP A 176 30.89 7.42 -14.78
CA ASP A 176 30.75 7.94 -16.16
C ASP A 176 32.07 8.57 -16.62
N GLU A 177 32.77 9.31 -15.77
CA GLU A 177 34.12 9.85 -16.05
C GLU A 177 35.20 8.76 -16.25
N ARG A 178 35.00 7.55 -15.70
CA ARG A 178 35.91 6.41 -15.93
C ARG A 178 35.68 5.66 -17.23
N LYS A 179 34.56 5.91 -17.92
CA LYS A 179 34.20 5.24 -19.17
C LYS A 179 34.58 6.02 -20.43
N ASP A 180 34.95 7.29 -20.28
CA ASP A 180 35.51 8.07 -21.36
C ASP A 180 37.05 7.84 -21.41
N PRO A 181 37.55 7.18 -22.46
CA PRO A 181 38.99 6.89 -22.65
C PRO A 181 39.79 8.13 -23.08
#